data_3dc76ba0f41c00eb7d1ace8ad61f85ef
#
_entry.id   3dc76ba0f41c00eb7d1ace8ad61f85ef
#
_cell.length_a   1.000
_cell.length_b   1.000
_cell.length_c   1.000
_cell.angle_alpha   90.00
_cell.angle_beta   90.00
_cell.angle_gamma   90.00
#
_symmetry.space_group_name_H-M   'P 1'
#
loop_
_entity.id
_entity.type
_entity.pdbx_description
1 polymer ?
#
loop_
_entity_poly.entity_id
_entity_poly.type
_entity_poly.pdbx_seq_one_letter_code
_entity_poly.pdbx_strand_id
1 'polypeptide(L)'
;MSDEGVPFDVVSDQLDGMAVVTVSGEIDLTTSDSLQGSIERTTSPTVVLDLSRVAFLDSSGIRAIDRSRRSLVSQERSLLIVSPPDTPSAWTLRVAGFDRQLVVESLDGLRGADGQTA
;
A
#
# COMPACT_ATOMS: atom_id res chain seq x y z
N MET A 1 13.95 -1.44 24.86
CA MET A 1 13.78 -1.43 24.58
C MET A 1 13.39 -1.37 23.77
N SER A 2 13.29 -1.26 23.47
CA SER A 2 12.93 -1.29 22.84
C SER A 2 12.68 -1.31 21.86
N ASP A 3 12.68 -1.15 21.41
CA ASP A 3 12.40 -1.20 20.52
C ASP A 3 11.99 -1.79 19.71
N GLU A 4 12.40 -1.64 19.91
CA GLU A 4 11.84 -2.55 19.31
C GLU A 4 10.98 -2.49 18.19
N GLY A 5 10.78 -2.54 17.34
CA GLY A 5 10.03 -2.50 16.11
C GLY A 5 10.45 -1.34 15.26
N VAL A 6 10.14 -1.41 13.98
CA VAL A 6 10.40 -0.32 13.05
C VAL A 6 9.36 0.77 13.28
N PRO A 7 9.75 2.02 13.44
CA PRO A 7 8.77 3.11 13.59
C PRO A 7 7.89 3.24 12.35
N PHE A 8 6.68 3.68 12.55
CA PHE A 8 5.80 4.00 11.43
C PHE A 8 6.41 5.13 10.61
N ASP A 9 6.47 4.91 9.31
CA ASP A 9 6.96 5.92 8.38
C ASP A 9 6.30 5.71 7.03
N VAL A 10 6.14 6.79 6.29
CA VAL A 10 5.57 6.76 4.95
C VAL A 10 6.45 7.61 4.04
N VAL A 11 6.93 7.00 2.97
CA VAL A 11 7.75 7.68 1.98
C VAL A 11 7.06 7.57 0.63
N SER A 12 6.87 8.71 -0.03
CA SER A 12 6.27 8.76 -1.36
C SER A 12 7.35 9.05 -2.39
N ASP A 13 7.28 8.34 -3.51
CA ASP A 13 8.27 8.46 -4.57
C ASP A 13 7.59 8.20 -5.91
N GLN A 14 8.32 8.38 -6.99
CA GLN A 14 7.85 8.12 -8.34
C GLN A 14 8.67 6.99 -8.94
N LEU A 15 7.99 6.07 -9.63
CA LEU A 15 8.64 4.97 -10.30
C LEU A 15 7.85 4.61 -11.54
N ASP A 16 8.46 4.81 -12.70
CA ASP A 16 7.85 4.46 -13.99
C ASP A 16 6.46 5.09 -14.16
N GLY A 17 6.31 6.34 -13.74
CA GLY A 17 5.06 7.08 -13.90
C GLY A 17 4.02 6.79 -12.84
N MET A 18 4.34 5.95 -11.87
CA MET A 18 3.44 5.62 -10.76
C MET A 18 3.89 6.32 -9.49
N ALA A 19 2.96 6.65 -8.64
CA ALA A 19 3.29 7.11 -7.29
C ALA A 19 3.46 5.88 -6.40
N VAL A 20 4.62 5.74 -5.76
CA VAL A 20 4.88 4.62 -4.87
C VAL A 20 4.91 5.14 -3.45
N VAL A 21 4.00 4.63 -2.63
CA VAL A 21 3.89 4.98 -1.22
C VAL A 21 4.38 3.79 -0.42
N THR A 22 5.55 3.92 0.16
CA THR A 22 6.18 2.85 0.94
C THR A 22 5.93 3.10 2.42
N VAL A 23 5.37 2.09 3.09
CA VAL A 23 5.01 2.18 4.50
C VAL A 23 5.84 1.19 5.28
N SER A 24 6.32 1.61 6.44
CA SER A 24 7.01 0.72 7.38
C SER A 24 6.36 0.85 8.75
N GLY A 25 6.56 -0.16 9.59
CA GLY A 25 6.02 -0.17 10.95
C GLY A 25 4.63 -0.77 11.02
N GLU A 26 3.78 -0.20 11.85
CA GLU A 26 2.45 -0.73 12.10
C GLU A 26 1.38 0.24 11.59
N ILE A 27 0.37 -0.32 10.93
CA ILE A 27 -0.78 0.47 10.48
C ILE A 27 -1.95 0.10 11.38
N ASP A 28 -2.28 1.02 12.27
CA ASP A 28 -3.34 0.84 13.26
C ASP A 28 -4.15 2.13 13.37
N LEU A 29 -4.97 2.24 14.40
CA LEU A 29 -5.85 3.39 14.57
C LEU A 29 -5.07 4.71 14.62
N THR A 30 -3.86 4.71 15.20
CA THR A 30 -3.10 5.94 15.37
C THR A 30 -2.35 6.36 14.11
N THR A 31 -2.12 5.45 13.17
CA THR A 31 -1.33 5.73 11.97
C THR A 31 -2.14 5.71 10.68
N SER A 32 -3.37 5.19 10.72
CA SER A 32 -4.18 5.00 9.52
C SER A 32 -4.52 6.31 8.81
N ASP A 33 -4.77 7.39 9.54
CA ASP A 33 -5.08 8.68 8.93
C ASP A 33 -3.87 9.25 8.20
N SER A 34 -2.69 9.07 8.76
CA SER A 34 -1.45 9.51 8.13
C SER A 34 -1.22 8.76 6.81
N LEU A 35 -1.48 7.46 6.81
CA LEU A 35 -1.39 6.65 5.61
C LEU A 35 -2.35 7.15 4.53
N GLN A 36 -3.62 7.32 4.90
CA GLN A 36 -4.63 7.76 3.96
C GLN A 36 -4.27 9.13 3.38
N GLY A 37 -3.82 10.06 4.23
CA GLY A 37 -3.41 11.38 3.76
C GLY A 37 -2.25 11.31 2.78
N SER A 38 -1.30 10.42 3.01
CA SER A 38 -0.16 10.26 2.11
C SER A 38 -0.60 9.78 0.73
N ILE A 39 -1.55 8.85 0.69
CA ILE A 39 -2.09 8.36 -0.57
C ILE A 39 -2.85 9.46 -1.30
N GLU A 40 -3.65 10.21 -0.56
CA GLU A 40 -4.50 11.25 -1.17
C GLU A 40 -3.69 12.45 -1.69
N ARG A 41 -2.48 12.65 -1.19
CA ARG A 41 -1.62 13.72 -1.69
C ARG A 41 -0.92 13.37 -3.00
N THR A 42 -0.99 12.11 -3.43
CA THR A 42 -0.41 11.72 -4.72
C THR A 42 -1.29 12.20 -5.86
N THR A 43 -0.68 12.35 -7.04
CA THR A 43 -1.41 12.85 -8.22
C THR A 43 -1.33 11.93 -9.42
N SER A 44 -0.56 10.85 -9.35
CA SER A 44 -0.39 9.93 -10.47
C SER A 44 -1.65 9.11 -10.71
N PRO A 45 -1.91 8.70 -11.96
CA PRO A 45 -3.07 7.85 -12.25
C PRO A 45 -3.05 6.52 -11.51
N THR A 46 -1.87 5.98 -11.26
CA THR A 46 -1.71 4.72 -10.53
C THR A 46 -0.88 4.99 -9.28
N VAL A 47 -1.40 4.53 -8.15
CA VAL A 47 -0.70 4.59 -6.87
C VAL A 47 -0.38 3.17 -6.44
N VAL A 48 0.87 2.94 -6.09
CA VAL A 48 1.33 1.65 -5.57
C VAL A 48 1.56 1.82 -4.07
N LEU A 49 0.84 1.05 -3.29
CA LEU A 49 1.02 1.03 -1.84
C LEU A 49 1.88 -0.17 -1.48
N ASP A 50 3.10 0.10 -1.07
CA ASP A 50 4.07 -0.96 -0.76
C ASP A 50 4.05 -1.25 0.74
N LEU A 51 3.54 -2.42 1.08
CA LEU A 51 3.40 -2.88 2.46
C LEU A 51 4.45 -3.93 2.83
N SER A 52 5.49 -4.09 2.02
CA SER A 52 6.49 -5.14 2.27
C SER A 52 7.24 -4.92 3.60
N ARG A 53 7.26 -3.71 4.12
CA ARG A 53 7.94 -3.39 5.38
C ARG A 53 6.97 -3.17 6.54
N VAL A 54 5.71 -3.50 6.35
CA VAL A 54 4.69 -3.35 7.39
C VAL A 54 4.73 -4.57 8.28
N ALA A 55 4.89 -4.34 9.60
CA ALA A 55 4.96 -5.41 10.58
C ALA A 55 3.59 -5.82 11.08
N PHE A 56 2.60 -4.93 10.99
CA PHE A 56 1.27 -5.17 11.53
C PHE A 56 0.24 -4.31 10.81
N LEU A 57 -0.90 -4.90 10.51
CA LEU A 57 -2.00 -4.22 9.84
C LEU A 57 -3.31 -4.69 10.46
N ASP A 58 -4.04 -3.77 11.09
CA ASP A 58 -5.30 -4.11 11.74
C ASP A 58 -6.51 -3.61 10.93
N SER A 59 -7.69 -3.72 11.51
CA SER A 59 -8.93 -3.34 10.82
C SER A 59 -8.98 -1.83 10.53
N SER A 60 -8.35 -1.00 11.34
CA SER A 60 -8.28 0.44 11.05
C SER A 60 -7.46 0.70 9.79
N GLY A 61 -6.35 -0.03 9.64
CA GLY A 61 -5.53 0.04 8.45
C GLY A 61 -6.28 -0.44 7.22
N ILE A 62 -6.99 -1.56 7.35
CA ILE A 62 -7.80 -2.09 6.25
C ILE A 62 -8.83 -1.06 5.79
N ARG A 63 -9.52 -0.41 6.75
CA ARG A 63 -10.51 0.60 6.39
C ARG A 63 -9.87 1.81 5.71
N ALA A 64 -8.69 2.22 6.16
CA ALA A 64 -7.98 3.34 5.54
C ALA A 64 -7.58 3.00 4.10
N ILE A 65 -7.11 1.80 3.87
CA ILE A 65 -6.74 1.34 2.53
C ILE A 65 -7.97 1.30 1.63
N ASP A 66 -9.08 0.77 2.13
CA ASP A 66 -10.30 0.70 1.35
C ASP A 66 -10.85 2.09 1.01
N ARG A 67 -10.84 3.02 1.96
CA ARG A 67 -11.26 4.40 1.70
C ARG A 67 -10.37 5.05 0.66
N SER A 68 -9.07 4.84 0.77
CA SER A 68 -8.12 5.39 -0.20
C SER A 68 -8.39 4.84 -1.60
N ARG A 69 -8.64 3.54 -1.71
CA ARG A 69 -8.95 2.92 -2.99
C ARG A 69 -10.21 3.53 -3.59
N ARG A 70 -11.26 3.67 -2.79
CA ARG A 70 -12.51 4.24 -3.28
C ARG A 70 -12.34 5.69 -3.72
N SER A 71 -11.56 6.45 -2.97
CA SER A 71 -11.28 7.84 -3.32
C SER A 71 -10.55 7.93 -4.66
N LEU A 72 -9.54 7.09 -4.86
CA LEU A 72 -8.80 7.06 -6.12
C LEU A 72 -9.69 6.65 -7.28
N VAL A 73 -10.51 5.61 -7.09
CA VAL A 73 -11.42 5.15 -8.14
C VAL A 73 -12.39 6.25 -8.54
N SER A 74 -12.89 7.02 -7.58
CA SER A 74 -13.79 8.14 -7.90
C SER A 74 -13.12 9.24 -8.71
N GLN A 75 -11.78 9.28 -8.70
CA GLN A 75 -10.98 10.22 -9.49
C GLN A 75 -10.45 9.56 -10.78
N GLU A 76 -10.94 8.38 -11.12
CA GLU A 76 -10.49 7.60 -12.28
C GLU A 76 -9.02 7.23 -12.17
N ARG A 77 -8.59 6.97 -10.92
CA ARG A 77 -7.24 6.54 -10.60
C ARG A 77 -7.32 5.13 -10.00
N SER A 78 -6.18 4.46 -9.88
CA SER A 78 -6.17 3.09 -9.38
C SER A 78 -5.13 2.91 -8.28
N LEU A 79 -5.40 1.93 -7.40
CA LEU A 79 -4.50 1.55 -6.32
C LEU A 79 -4.06 0.11 -6.55
N LEU A 80 -2.75 -0.11 -6.48
CA LEU A 80 -2.16 -1.45 -6.44
C LEU A 80 -1.45 -1.60 -5.10
N ILE A 81 -1.49 -2.79 -4.56
CA ILE A 81 -0.89 -3.07 -3.25
C ILE A 81 0.22 -4.10 -3.42
N VAL A 82 1.40 -3.77 -2.94
CA VAL A 82 2.52 -4.73 -2.89
C VAL A 82 2.54 -5.35 -1.50
N SER A 83 2.34 -6.65 -1.44
CA SER A 83 2.32 -7.37 -0.17
C SER A 83 2.88 -8.78 -0.40
N PRO A 84 4.13 -9.02 -0.01
CA PRO A 84 4.71 -10.35 -0.18
C PRO A 84 3.91 -11.41 0.59
N PRO A 85 3.80 -12.64 0.06
CA PRO A 85 2.85 -13.62 0.58
C PRO A 85 3.10 -14.08 2.01
N ASP A 86 4.33 -13.95 2.49
CA ASP A 86 4.68 -14.43 3.83
C ASP A 86 4.64 -13.33 4.88
N THR A 87 4.01 -12.21 4.59
CA THR A 87 3.97 -11.08 5.52
C THR A 87 2.64 -11.04 6.26
N PRO A 88 2.61 -10.42 7.46
CA PRO A 88 1.35 -10.25 8.20
C PRO A 88 0.31 -9.48 7.40
N SER A 89 0.73 -8.47 6.63
CA SER A 89 -0.22 -7.69 5.85
C SER A 89 -0.89 -8.53 4.76
N ALA A 90 -0.15 -9.47 4.16
CA ALA A 90 -0.72 -10.33 3.11
C ALA A 90 -1.85 -11.19 3.67
N TRP A 91 -1.66 -11.75 4.85
CA TRP A 91 -2.69 -12.55 5.50
C TRP A 91 -3.93 -11.70 5.82
N THR A 92 -3.70 -10.52 6.39
CA THR A 92 -4.79 -9.62 6.78
C THR A 92 -5.60 -9.17 5.55
N LEU A 93 -4.91 -8.81 4.47
CA LEU A 93 -5.58 -8.40 3.23
C LEU A 93 -6.41 -9.53 2.66
N ARG A 94 -5.89 -10.74 2.67
CA ARG A 94 -6.62 -11.90 2.15
C ARG A 94 -7.88 -12.17 2.95
N VAL A 95 -7.76 -12.14 4.29
CA VAL A 95 -8.91 -12.36 5.17
C VAL A 95 -9.95 -11.27 4.98
N ALA A 96 -9.51 -10.04 4.74
CA ALA A 96 -10.41 -8.91 4.51
C ALA A 96 -11.07 -8.93 3.12
N GLY A 97 -10.65 -9.85 2.25
CA GLY A 97 -11.29 -10.01 0.95
C GLY A 97 -10.74 -9.13 -0.15
N PHE A 98 -9.53 -8.62 0.00
CA PHE A 98 -8.93 -7.82 -1.08
C PHE A 98 -8.62 -8.69 -2.29
N ASP A 99 -8.99 -8.19 -3.46
CA ASP A 99 -8.87 -8.89 -4.72
C ASP A 99 -7.40 -9.10 -5.09
N ARG A 100 -7.10 -10.29 -5.61
CA ARG A 100 -5.76 -10.61 -6.10
C ARG A 100 -5.29 -9.68 -7.21
N GLN A 101 -6.23 -9.09 -7.95
CA GLN A 101 -5.87 -8.12 -8.99
C GLN A 101 -5.31 -6.83 -8.42
N LEU A 102 -5.62 -6.55 -7.17
CA LEU A 102 -5.13 -5.35 -6.49
C LEU A 102 -3.86 -5.61 -5.70
N VAL A 103 -3.58 -6.87 -5.36
CA VAL A 103 -2.46 -7.22 -4.49
C VAL A 103 -1.44 -8.01 -5.29
N VAL A 104 -0.22 -7.49 -5.34
CA VAL A 104 0.89 -8.14 -6.04
C VAL A 104 2.00 -8.43 -5.04
N GLU A 105 2.89 -9.36 -5.40
CA GLU A 105 3.90 -9.86 -4.48
C GLU A 105 5.11 -8.97 -4.37
N SER A 106 5.43 -8.23 -5.41
CA SER A 106 6.62 -7.38 -5.40
C SER A 106 6.50 -6.25 -6.40
N LEU A 107 7.27 -5.20 -6.17
CA LEU A 107 7.41 -4.09 -7.12
C LEU A 107 8.01 -4.54 -8.43
N ASP A 108 8.92 -5.51 -8.39
CA ASP A 108 9.57 -6.00 -9.60
C ASP A 108 8.57 -6.57 -10.59
N GLY A 109 7.52 -7.22 -10.10
CA GLY A 109 6.46 -7.72 -10.97
C GLY A 109 5.78 -6.61 -11.74
N LEU A 110 5.53 -5.48 -11.08
CA LEU A 110 4.91 -4.33 -11.72
C LEU A 110 5.83 -3.69 -12.75
N ARG A 111 7.10 -3.56 -12.41
CA ARG A 111 8.06 -2.96 -13.33
C ARG A 111 8.22 -3.81 -14.58
N GLY A 112 8.27 -5.14 -14.41
CA GLY A 112 8.38 -6.05 -15.53
C GLY A 112 7.18 -5.95 -16.46
N ALA A 113 5.98 -5.95 -15.90
CA ALA A 113 4.76 -5.83 -16.70
C ALA A 113 4.70 -4.50 -17.42
N ASP A 114 5.06 -3.42 -16.73
CA ASP A 114 5.04 -2.08 -17.29
C ASP A 114 6.05 -1.97 -18.42
N GLY A 115 7.25 -2.50 -18.22
CA GLY A 115 8.28 -2.48 -19.25
C GLY A 115 7.90 -3.25 -20.50
N GLN A 116 7.11 -4.30 -20.34
CA GLN A 116 6.68 -5.10 -21.48
C GLN A 116 5.64 -4.39 -22.33
N THR A 117 4.85 -3.53 -21.73
CA THR A 117 3.81 -2.83 -22.46
C THR A 117 4.34 -1.61 -23.19
N ALA A 118 5.52 -1.20 -22.83
CA ALA A 118 6.16 -0.08 -23.49
C ALA A 118 6.68 -0.52 -24.85
#